data_a26233b0c360ad01c5d9b94cc4075973
#
_entry.id   a26233b0c360ad01c5d9b94cc4075973
#
_cell.length_a   1.000
_cell.length_b   1.000
_cell.length_c   1.000
_cell.angle_alpha   90.00
_cell.angle_beta   90.00
_cell.angle_gamma   90.00
#
_symmetry.space_group_name_H-M   'P 1'
#
loop_
_entity.id
_entity.type
_entity.pdbx_description
1 polymer ?
#
loop_
_entity_poly.entity_id
_entity_poly.type
_entity_poly.pdbx_seq_one_letter_code
_entity_poly.pdbx_strand_id
1 'polypeptide(L)'
;FKMEMFLHNSVVKSVAYDYESLKIKNYHRAHSIVGAFLDKKAVCEGIAKAFKLLCDSVGLPCIVVVGYADNKGEFTENTLHAWNLVKVCGQWYHVDPTWDVMDLTGSDGVHKERHFKFDYFNLTTADISVDHRPKDVIPSCTAHKDNYFYRTGKYAEDYEDMRRIIDQQIDSDRIRIRIDCQKRAAGLKGLKQKYLLSGDPKKLILDALQEVQRNRKLFYRYSYYFNERLGTMNLYKM
;
A
#
# COMPACT_ATOMS: atom_id res chain seq x y z
N PHE A 1 -1.13 4.46 -15.70
CA PHE A 1 -1.08 3.33 -14.75
C PHE A 1 0.21 2.50 -14.87
N LYS A 2 0.50 1.82 -16.04
CA LYS A 2 1.69 0.93 -16.15
C LYS A 2 3.01 1.70 -15.95
N MET A 3 3.15 2.86 -16.57
CA MET A 3 4.31 3.73 -16.40
C MET A 3 4.45 4.20 -14.96
N GLU A 4 3.39 4.72 -14.39
CA GLU A 4 3.32 5.14 -12.99
C GLU A 4 3.72 4.00 -12.03
N MET A 5 3.16 2.80 -12.22
CA MET A 5 3.51 1.61 -11.42
C MET A 5 4.99 1.23 -11.57
N PHE A 6 5.57 1.39 -12.75
CA PHE A 6 7.00 1.19 -12.96
C PHE A 6 7.84 2.21 -12.17
N LEU A 7 7.46 3.49 -12.19
CA LEU A 7 8.14 4.54 -11.44
C LEU A 7 8.01 4.33 -9.93
N HIS A 8 6.81 4.01 -9.45
CA HIS A 8 6.57 3.65 -8.05
C HIS A 8 7.47 2.49 -7.62
N ASN A 9 7.47 1.39 -8.38
CA ASN A 9 8.30 0.23 -8.10
C ASN A 9 9.80 0.56 -8.11
N SER A 10 10.23 1.48 -8.97
CA SER A 10 11.63 1.91 -9.02
C SER A 10 12.04 2.61 -7.72
N VAL A 11 11.16 3.45 -7.17
CA VAL A 11 11.42 4.14 -5.88
C VAL A 11 11.39 3.14 -4.73
N VAL A 12 10.29 2.40 -4.56
CA VAL A 12 10.10 1.53 -3.37
C VAL A 12 11.09 0.36 -3.31
N LYS A 13 11.68 -0.04 -4.44
CA LYS A 13 12.73 -1.06 -4.49
C LYS A 13 14.12 -0.54 -4.20
N SER A 14 14.40 0.72 -4.52
CA SER A 14 15.76 1.26 -4.51
C SER A 14 16.07 2.19 -3.34
N VAL A 15 15.04 2.74 -2.67
CA VAL A 15 15.22 3.71 -1.57
C VAL A 15 14.82 3.08 -0.23
N ALA A 16 15.74 3.06 0.74
CA ALA A 16 15.44 2.68 2.12
C ALA A 16 14.92 3.89 2.92
N TYR A 17 14.06 3.65 3.91
CA TYR A 17 13.69 4.71 4.83
C TYR A 17 14.82 5.01 5.80
N ASP A 18 15.17 6.29 5.97
CA ASP A 18 16.29 6.74 6.79
C ASP A 18 15.83 7.18 8.18
N TYR A 19 15.63 6.21 9.08
CA TYR A 19 15.24 6.46 10.47
C TYR A 19 16.32 7.23 11.26
N GLU A 20 17.60 7.08 10.91
CA GLU A 20 18.68 7.74 11.64
C GLU A 20 18.71 9.24 11.37
N SER A 21 18.45 9.63 10.13
CA SER A 21 18.40 11.04 9.73
C SER A 21 17.30 11.85 10.45
N LEU A 22 16.22 11.19 10.90
CA LEU A 22 15.17 11.85 11.69
C LEU A 22 15.67 12.37 13.05
N LYS A 23 16.77 11.79 13.58
CA LYS A 23 17.38 12.15 14.86
C LYS A 23 18.37 13.32 14.74
N ILE A 24 18.75 13.67 13.52
CA ILE A 24 19.79 14.66 13.23
C ILE A 24 19.14 15.98 12.80
N LYS A 25 19.26 17.03 13.62
CA LYS A 25 18.79 18.37 13.25
C LYS A 25 19.50 18.87 11.98
N ASN A 26 18.73 19.44 11.05
CA ASN A 26 19.23 20.05 9.80
C ASN A 26 19.91 19.09 8.82
N TYR A 27 19.58 17.81 8.85
CA TYR A 27 20.09 16.86 7.85
C TYR A 27 19.24 16.90 6.56
N HIS A 28 19.49 17.93 5.73
CA HIS A 28 18.69 18.19 4.52
C HIS A 28 18.84 17.14 3.43
N ARG A 29 19.91 16.35 3.45
CA ARG A 29 20.20 15.40 2.38
C ARG A 29 19.15 14.29 2.27
N ALA A 30 18.70 13.72 3.39
CA ALA A 30 17.65 12.71 3.44
C ALA A 30 16.26 13.25 3.02
N HIS A 31 16.05 14.57 3.10
CA HIS A 31 14.84 15.26 2.65
C HIS A 31 14.87 15.64 1.16
N SER A 32 15.87 15.19 0.43
CA SER A 32 16.12 15.57 -0.95
C SER A 32 16.17 14.36 -1.89
N ILE A 33 16.08 14.65 -3.20
CA ILE A 33 16.27 13.64 -4.24
C ILE A 33 17.69 13.05 -4.24
N VAL A 34 18.68 13.80 -3.70
CA VAL A 34 20.07 13.32 -3.59
C VAL A 34 20.15 12.13 -2.63
N GLY A 35 19.52 12.22 -1.46
CA GLY A 35 19.41 11.08 -0.54
C GLY A 35 18.76 9.87 -1.20
N ALA A 36 17.63 10.09 -1.88
CA ALA A 36 16.91 9.00 -2.52
C ALA A 36 17.71 8.33 -3.67
N PHE A 37 18.30 9.12 -4.58
CA PHE A 37 18.93 8.55 -5.78
C PHE A 37 20.40 8.19 -5.61
N LEU A 38 21.18 8.93 -4.83
CA LEU A 38 22.61 8.67 -4.65
C LEU A 38 22.87 7.81 -3.41
N ASP A 39 22.30 8.18 -2.26
CA ASP A 39 22.54 7.47 -1.02
C ASP A 39 21.63 6.23 -0.85
N LYS A 40 20.59 6.10 -1.69
CA LYS A 40 19.57 5.06 -1.60
C LYS A 40 18.85 5.03 -0.24
N LYS A 41 18.86 6.16 0.47
CA LYS A 41 18.22 6.37 1.76
C LYS A 41 17.60 7.76 1.80
N ALA A 42 16.33 7.84 2.22
CA ALA A 42 15.64 9.10 2.37
C ALA A 42 14.49 8.98 3.38
N VAL A 43 14.04 10.11 3.92
CA VAL A 43 12.79 10.21 4.66
C VAL A 43 11.62 10.43 3.68
N CYS A 44 10.39 10.46 4.18
CA CYS A 44 9.17 10.59 3.38
C CYS A 44 9.22 11.73 2.35
N GLU A 45 9.72 12.91 2.74
CA GLU A 45 9.84 14.07 1.85
C GLU A 45 10.81 13.80 0.67
N GLY A 46 11.97 13.18 0.94
CA GLY A 46 12.95 12.82 -0.08
C GLY A 46 12.39 11.77 -1.04
N ILE A 47 11.66 10.76 -0.52
CA ILE A 47 10.99 9.72 -1.31
C ILE A 47 9.89 10.34 -2.20
N ALA A 48 9.03 11.20 -1.63
CA ALA A 48 7.97 11.86 -2.38
C ALA A 48 8.52 12.77 -3.49
N LYS A 49 9.60 13.52 -3.22
CA LYS A 49 10.29 14.35 -4.23
C LYS A 49 10.93 13.50 -5.32
N ALA A 50 11.52 12.37 -4.99
CA ALA A 50 12.12 11.45 -5.95
C ALA A 50 11.04 10.86 -6.88
N PHE A 51 9.92 10.41 -6.33
CA PHE A 51 8.81 9.92 -7.14
C PHE A 51 8.24 11.01 -8.05
N LYS A 52 8.04 12.23 -7.53
CA LYS A 52 7.62 13.38 -8.33
C LYS A 52 8.57 13.64 -9.50
N LEU A 53 9.90 13.67 -9.27
CA LEU A 53 10.87 13.89 -10.32
C LEU A 53 10.77 12.83 -11.44
N LEU A 54 10.60 11.58 -11.08
CA LEU A 54 10.39 10.51 -12.06
C LEU A 54 9.09 10.69 -12.84
N CYS A 55 8.00 11.06 -12.18
CA CYS A 55 6.73 11.37 -12.84
C CYS A 55 6.89 12.53 -13.84
N ASP A 56 7.51 13.63 -13.41
CA ASP A 56 7.75 14.81 -14.25
C ASP A 56 8.59 14.45 -15.49
N SER A 57 9.59 13.58 -15.34
CA SER A 57 10.48 13.17 -16.44
C SER A 57 9.76 12.45 -17.59
N VAL A 58 8.58 11.88 -17.32
CA VAL A 58 7.75 11.19 -18.32
C VAL A 58 6.45 11.96 -18.63
N GLY A 59 6.32 13.21 -18.16
CA GLY A 59 5.14 14.05 -18.39
C GLY A 59 3.91 13.61 -17.62
N LEU A 60 4.04 12.87 -16.51
CA LEU A 60 2.96 12.46 -15.65
C LEU A 60 2.77 13.51 -14.54
N PRO A 61 1.65 14.28 -14.52
CA PRO A 61 1.46 15.33 -13.52
C PRO A 61 1.48 14.75 -12.10
N CYS A 62 2.36 15.30 -11.26
CA CYS A 62 2.55 14.86 -9.89
C CYS A 62 2.76 16.05 -8.94
N ILE A 63 2.15 15.99 -7.77
CA ILE A 63 2.25 16.99 -6.71
C ILE A 63 2.80 16.32 -5.46
N VAL A 64 3.71 16.96 -4.74
CA VAL A 64 4.07 16.56 -3.38
C VAL A 64 3.06 17.19 -2.42
N VAL A 65 2.44 16.38 -1.61
CA VAL A 65 1.52 16.79 -0.53
C VAL A 65 2.27 16.73 0.78
N VAL A 66 2.11 17.77 1.60
CA VAL A 66 2.59 17.80 2.98
C VAL A 66 1.39 17.75 3.92
N GLY A 67 1.49 16.97 4.95
CA GLY A 67 0.41 16.80 5.92
C GLY A 67 0.85 15.95 7.10
N TYR A 68 -0.08 15.21 7.63
CA TYR A 68 0.13 14.29 8.75
C TYR A 68 -0.27 12.88 8.33
N ALA A 69 0.49 11.88 8.79
CA ALA A 69 0.12 10.48 8.62
C ALA A 69 0.41 9.70 9.90
N ASP A 70 -0.60 9.00 10.39
CA ASP A 70 -0.49 8.17 11.57
C ASP A 70 -1.46 6.99 11.55
N ASN A 71 -0.93 5.79 11.78
CA ASN A 71 -1.71 4.55 11.79
C ASN A 71 -2.64 4.39 13.00
N LYS A 72 -2.58 5.29 13.99
CA LYS A 72 -3.52 5.36 15.12
C LYS A 72 -4.55 6.46 14.97
N GLY A 73 -4.34 7.39 14.00
CA GLY A 73 -5.18 8.56 13.79
C GLY A 73 -4.85 9.73 14.70
N GLU A 74 -3.67 9.75 15.29
CA GLU A 74 -3.15 10.82 16.15
C GLU A 74 -2.35 11.82 15.31
N PHE A 75 -3.02 12.80 14.72
CA PHE A 75 -2.41 13.78 13.83
C PHE A 75 -1.81 14.96 14.61
N THR A 76 -0.50 14.94 14.78
CA THR A 76 0.28 15.95 15.52
C THR A 76 1.51 16.37 14.71
N GLU A 77 2.25 17.39 15.16
CA GLU A 77 3.51 17.80 14.51
C GLU A 77 4.56 16.67 14.48
N ASN A 78 4.47 15.67 15.37
CA ASN A 78 5.33 14.51 15.36
C ASN A 78 4.96 13.49 14.28
N THR A 79 3.80 13.61 13.66
CA THR A 79 3.32 12.76 12.57
C THR A 79 3.37 13.46 11.21
N LEU A 80 4.19 14.52 11.09
CA LEU A 80 4.43 15.20 9.82
C LEU A 80 4.91 14.20 8.76
N HIS A 81 4.27 14.29 7.60
CA HIS A 81 4.49 13.34 6.52
C HIS A 81 4.37 14.02 5.14
N ALA A 82 5.01 13.42 4.15
CA ALA A 82 4.90 13.84 2.76
C ALA A 82 4.63 12.65 1.85
N TRP A 83 3.68 12.83 0.92
CA TRP A 83 3.31 11.84 -0.10
C TRP A 83 2.98 12.53 -1.42
N ASN A 84 2.33 11.86 -2.35
CA ASN A 84 2.07 12.41 -3.68
C ASN A 84 0.59 12.38 -4.08
N LEU A 85 0.20 13.32 -4.95
CA LEU A 85 -0.93 13.19 -5.85
C LEU A 85 -0.42 12.99 -7.27
N VAL A 86 -1.00 12.05 -8.00
CA VAL A 86 -0.67 11.77 -9.39
C VAL A 86 -1.93 11.85 -10.25
N LYS A 87 -1.83 12.44 -11.44
CA LYS A 87 -2.96 12.53 -12.37
C LYS A 87 -2.83 11.48 -13.47
N VAL A 88 -3.68 10.45 -13.40
CA VAL A 88 -3.72 9.35 -14.36
C VAL A 88 -5.05 9.41 -15.13
N CYS A 89 -4.98 9.39 -16.47
CA CYS A 89 -6.18 9.43 -17.31
C CYS A 89 -7.18 10.55 -16.93
N GLY A 90 -6.65 11.72 -16.56
CA GLY A 90 -7.47 12.89 -16.18
C GLY A 90 -7.98 12.91 -14.74
N GLN A 91 -7.78 11.86 -13.96
CA GLN A 91 -8.20 11.75 -12.55
C GLN A 91 -7.00 11.85 -11.60
N TRP A 92 -7.20 12.52 -10.45
CA TRP A 92 -6.20 12.57 -9.39
C TRP A 92 -6.33 11.38 -8.46
N TYR A 93 -5.19 10.89 -7.97
CA TYR A 93 -5.07 9.80 -7.01
C TYR A 93 -3.99 10.09 -5.98
N HIS A 94 -4.18 9.64 -4.75
CA HIS A 94 -3.12 9.63 -3.75
C HIS A 94 -2.18 8.43 -3.96
N VAL A 95 -0.88 8.70 -3.86
CA VAL A 95 0.18 7.68 -3.90
C VAL A 95 1.17 7.96 -2.77
N ASP A 96 1.40 6.98 -1.91
CA ASP A 96 2.45 7.08 -0.88
C ASP A 96 3.49 5.97 -1.03
N PRO A 97 4.58 6.23 -1.78
CA PRO A 97 5.64 5.25 -1.92
C PRO A 97 6.34 4.92 -0.59
N THR A 98 6.33 5.84 0.39
CA THR A 98 6.96 5.62 1.69
C THR A 98 6.26 4.52 2.47
N TRP A 99 4.93 4.56 2.51
CA TRP A 99 4.14 3.57 3.23
C TRP A 99 3.97 2.25 2.46
N ASP A 100 4.34 2.23 1.19
CA ASP A 100 4.41 1.00 0.38
C ASP A 100 5.77 0.27 0.46
N VAL A 101 6.82 0.90 1.03
CA VAL A 101 8.07 0.21 1.39
C VAL A 101 7.82 -0.72 2.58
N MET A 102 8.29 -1.95 2.50
CA MET A 102 8.35 -2.88 3.63
C MET A 102 9.82 -3.22 3.92
N ASP A 103 10.35 -2.69 5.00
CA ASP A 103 11.60 -3.18 5.55
C ASP A 103 11.32 -4.42 6.41
N LEU A 104 11.43 -5.60 5.81
CA LEU A 104 11.44 -6.84 6.57
C LEU A 104 12.86 -7.08 7.08
N THR A 105 13.17 -6.58 8.27
CA THR A 105 14.28 -7.10 9.05
C THR A 105 13.86 -8.46 9.59
N GLY A 106 14.51 -9.52 9.13
CA GLY A 106 14.35 -10.83 9.74
C GLY A 106 14.80 -10.76 11.21
N SER A 107 14.26 -11.64 12.05
CA SER A 107 14.67 -11.79 13.47
C SER A 107 16.16 -12.06 13.67
N ASP A 108 16.90 -12.31 12.60
CA ASP A 108 18.34 -12.61 12.52
C ASP A 108 19.17 -11.41 12.02
N GLY A 109 18.57 -10.23 11.79
CA GLY A 109 19.26 -9.04 11.31
C GLY A 109 19.75 -9.12 9.84
N VAL A 110 19.47 -10.20 9.14
CA VAL A 110 19.82 -10.37 7.73
C VAL A 110 18.76 -9.70 6.87
N HIS A 111 19.18 -8.79 5.97
CA HIS A 111 18.29 -8.16 4.99
C HIS A 111 17.72 -9.23 4.05
N LYS A 112 16.51 -9.67 4.33
CA LYS A 112 15.71 -10.43 3.36
C LYS A 112 15.23 -9.49 2.26
N GLU A 113 14.95 -10.04 1.07
CA GLU A 113 14.46 -9.29 -0.10
C GLU A 113 13.45 -8.22 0.31
N ARG A 114 13.67 -6.99 -0.15
CA ARG A 114 12.72 -5.89 0.04
C ARG A 114 11.38 -6.25 -0.55
N HIS A 115 10.42 -6.51 0.31
CA HIS A 115 9.04 -6.60 -0.10
C HIS A 115 8.45 -5.19 -0.16
N PHE A 116 7.58 -4.96 -1.13
CA PHE A 116 6.82 -3.73 -1.25
C PHE A 116 5.35 -4.05 -1.51
N LYS A 117 4.51 -3.12 -1.13
CA LYS A 117 3.06 -3.21 -1.23
C LYS A 117 2.55 -2.28 -2.32
N PHE A 118 1.24 -2.30 -2.53
CA PHE A 118 0.47 -1.33 -3.30
C PHE A 118 -0.73 -0.84 -2.49
N ASP A 119 -0.61 -0.86 -1.17
CA ASP A 119 -1.68 -0.47 -0.27
C ASP A 119 -2.04 1.00 -0.45
N TYR A 120 -1.01 1.84 -0.70
CA TYR A 120 -1.13 3.28 -0.89
C TYR A 120 -0.91 3.72 -2.35
N PHE A 121 -1.23 2.86 -3.31
CA PHE A 121 -1.12 3.15 -4.73
C PHE A 121 -2.48 3.49 -5.34
N ASN A 122 -2.63 4.75 -5.79
CA ASN A 122 -3.84 5.29 -6.43
C ASN A 122 -5.10 5.19 -5.56
N LEU A 123 -5.01 5.71 -4.33
CA LEU A 123 -6.13 5.79 -3.41
C LEU A 123 -7.03 7.00 -3.71
N THR A 124 -8.29 6.87 -3.33
CA THR A 124 -9.20 8.01 -3.23
C THR A 124 -8.91 8.85 -1.99
N THR A 125 -9.44 10.07 -1.94
CA THR A 125 -9.39 10.90 -0.73
C THR A 125 -10.10 10.21 0.45
N ALA A 126 -11.20 9.50 0.21
CA ALA A 126 -11.90 8.74 1.25
C ALA A 126 -11.04 7.60 1.80
N ASP A 127 -10.35 6.84 0.91
CA ASP A 127 -9.48 5.74 1.33
C ASP A 127 -8.31 6.24 2.19
N ILE A 128 -7.58 7.26 1.71
CA ILE A 128 -6.36 7.72 2.38
C ILE A 128 -6.64 8.49 3.68
N SER A 129 -7.83 9.09 3.80
CA SER A 129 -8.22 9.87 4.99
C SER A 129 -8.35 9.04 6.27
N VAL A 130 -8.27 7.70 6.18
CA VAL A 130 -8.29 6.82 7.36
C VAL A 130 -7.03 6.99 8.23
N ASP A 131 -5.93 7.44 7.62
CA ASP A 131 -4.62 7.58 8.28
C ASP A 131 -3.76 8.75 7.78
N HIS A 132 -4.24 9.54 6.80
CA HIS A 132 -3.54 10.73 6.29
C HIS A 132 -4.45 11.97 6.32
N ARG A 133 -3.85 13.14 6.62
CA ARG A 133 -4.51 14.45 6.55
C ARG A 133 -3.59 15.49 5.89
N PRO A 134 -3.95 16.03 4.73
CA PRO A 134 -3.18 17.11 4.12
C PRO A 134 -3.29 18.40 4.97
N LYS A 135 -2.21 19.20 5.01
CA LYS A 135 -2.23 20.55 5.63
C LYS A 135 -2.97 21.56 4.76
N ASP A 136 -2.84 21.43 3.45
CA ASP A 136 -3.39 22.38 2.49
C ASP A 136 -4.59 21.80 1.74
N VAL A 137 -5.32 22.65 1.05
CA VAL A 137 -6.38 22.25 0.13
C VAL A 137 -5.73 21.61 -1.11
N ILE A 138 -6.12 20.39 -1.41
CA ILE A 138 -5.61 19.60 -2.53
C ILE A 138 -6.76 19.16 -3.46
N PRO A 139 -6.47 18.78 -4.71
CA PRO A 139 -7.46 18.17 -5.59
C PRO A 139 -8.13 16.93 -4.97
N SER A 140 -9.45 16.87 -5.06
CA SER A 140 -10.20 15.69 -4.59
C SER A 140 -9.97 14.48 -5.51
N CYS A 141 -9.71 13.33 -4.92
CA CYS A 141 -9.51 12.05 -5.59
C CYS A 141 -10.72 11.15 -5.33
N THR A 142 -11.55 10.96 -6.34
CA THR A 142 -12.83 10.21 -6.20
C THR A 142 -12.89 8.93 -7.00
N ALA A 143 -11.93 8.73 -7.92
CA ALA A 143 -11.93 7.58 -8.82
C ALA A 143 -11.18 6.37 -8.22
N HIS A 144 -11.73 5.17 -8.42
CA HIS A 144 -11.09 3.89 -8.04
C HIS A 144 -10.42 3.17 -9.21
N LYS A 145 -10.73 3.57 -10.45
CA LYS A 145 -10.42 2.82 -11.68
C LYS A 145 -8.95 2.42 -11.80
N ASP A 146 -8.03 3.31 -11.43
CA ASP A 146 -6.59 3.08 -11.54
C ASP A 146 -5.93 2.75 -10.19
N ASN A 147 -6.70 2.48 -9.11
CA ASN A 147 -6.17 1.83 -7.92
C ASN A 147 -5.63 0.45 -8.27
N TYR A 148 -4.52 0.03 -7.66
CA TYR A 148 -3.86 -1.24 -7.97
C TYR A 148 -4.79 -2.44 -7.89
N PHE A 149 -5.55 -2.57 -6.82
CA PHE A 149 -6.39 -3.75 -6.58
C PHE A 149 -7.58 -3.81 -7.54
N TYR A 150 -8.23 -2.68 -7.80
CA TYR A 150 -9.31 -2.59 -8.78
C TYR A 150 -8.81 -2.86 -10.19
N ARG A 151 -7.72 -2.18 -10.60
CA ARG A 151 -7.18 -2.28 -11.95
C ARG A 151 -6.63 -3.66 -12.29
N THR A 152 -6.14 -4.40 -11.29
CA THR A 152 -5.55 -5.75 -11.47
C THR A 152 -6.50 -6.89 -11.11
N GLY A 153 -7.78 -6.59 -10.83
CA GLY A 153 -8.79 -7.61 -10.49
C GLY A 153 -8.54 -8.30 -9.15
N LYS A 154 -7.89 -7.61 -8.20
CA LYS A 154 -7.54 -8.13 -6.87
C LYS A 154 -8.37 -7.51 -5.74
N TYR A 155 -9.43 -6.81 -6.09
CA TYR A 155 -10.43 -6.31 -5.17
C TYR A 155 -11.58 -7.31 -5.09
N ALA A 156 -11.88 -7.79 -3.88
CA ALA A 156 -12.94 -8.75 -3.62
C ALA A 156 -14.18 -8.03 -3.05
N GLU A 157 -15.32 -8.22 -3.70
CA GLU A 157 -16.61 -7.70 -3.24
C GLU A 157 -17.33 -8.70 -2.31
N ASP A 158 -17.02 -9.99 -2.44
CA ASP A 158 -17.59 -11.07 -1.63
C ASP A 158 -16.61 -12.21 -1.38
N TYR A 159 -17.07 -13.26 -0.71
CA TYR A 159 -16.24 -14.42 -0.35
C TYR A 159 -15.82 -15.26 -1.56
N GLU A 160 -16.67 -15.37 -2.57
CA GLU A 160 -16.35 -16.11 -3.80
C GLU A 160 -15.26 -15.37 -4.59
N ASP A 161 -15.33 -14.03 -4.62
CA ASP A 161 -14.24 -13.21 -5.17
C ASP A 161 -12.92 -13.42 -4.43
N MET A 162 -12.95 -13.49 -3.08
CA MET A 162 -11.74 -13.78 -2.31
C MET A 162 -11.12 -15.09 -2.73
N ARG A 163 -11.92 -16.16 -2.84
CA ARG A 163 -11.45 -17.48 -3.26
C ARG A 163 -10.88 -17.45 -4.67
N ARG A 164 -11.59 -16.85 -5.61
CA ARG A 164 -11.19 -16.71 -7.02
C ARG A 164 -9.86 -15.95 -7.14
N ILE A 165 -9.74 -14.81 -6.46
CA ILE A 165 -8.53 -13.98 -6.47
C ILE A 165 -7.34 -14.71 -5.87
N ILE A 166 -7.54 -15.45 -4.79
CA ILE A 166 -6.50 -16.26 -4.14
C ILE A 166 -6.11 -17.42 -5.06
N ASP A 167 -7.09 -18.16 -5.62
CA ASP A 167 -6.84 -19.28 -6.51
C ASP A 167 -6.04 -18.90 -7.76
N GLN A 168 -6.33 -17.75 -8.35
CA GLN A 168 -5.58 -17.20 -9.48
C GLN A 168 -4.11 -16.88 -9.18
N GLN A 169 -3.77 -16.68 -7.91
CA GLN A 169 -2.43 -16.28 -7.47
C GLN A 169 -1.71 -17.37 -6.66
N ILE A 170 -2.36 -18.50 -6.35
CA ILE A 170 -1.86 -19.50 -5.38
C ILE A 170 -0.51 -20.12 -5.77
N ASP A 171 -0.22 -20.19 -7.07
CA ASP A 171 1.03 -20.73 -7.59
C ASP A 171 2.16 -19.67 -7.66
N SER A 172 1.86 -18.40 -7.40
CA SER A 172 2.86 -17.33 -7.37
C SER A 172 3.48 -17.19 -5.97
N ASP A 173 4.65 -16.53 -5.91
CA ASP A 173 5.36 -16.28 -4.64
C ASP A 173 4.60 -15.28 -3.74
N ARG A 174 3.62 -14.57 -4.31
CA ARG A 174 2.87 -13.51 -3.60
C ARG A 174 1.41 -13.53 -3.99
N ILE A 175 0.55 -13.46 -2.98
CA ILE A 175 -0.88 -13.20 -3.15
C ILE A 175 -1.19 -11.82 -2.59
N ARG A 176 -1.88 -10.98 -3.37
CA ARG A 176 -2.36 -9.67 -2.96
C ARG A 176 -3.86 -9.60 -3.14
N ILE A 177 -4.54 -9.10 -2.12
CA ILE A 177 -6.00 -8.94 -2.13
C ILE A 177 -6.40 -7.72 -1.31
N ARG A 178 -7.44 -7.01 -1.76
CA ARG A 178 -8.13 -5.96 -1.01
C ARG A 178 -9.59 -6.32 -0.87
N ILE A 179 -10.15 -6.05 0.32
CA ILE A 179 -11.58 -6.14 0.60
C ILE A 179 -12.08 -4.81 1.14
N ASP A 180 -13.37 -4.55 1.00
CA ASP A 180 -13.99 -3.36 1.57
C ASP A 180 -14.22 -3.54 3.07
N CYS A 181 -13.38 -2.90 3.88
CA CYS A 181 -13.52 -2.92 5.33
C CYS A 181 -14.72 -2.12 5.85
N GLN A 182 -15.26 -1.18 5.07
CA GLN A 182 -16.41 -0.35 5.49
C GLN A 182 -17.74 -1.10 5.32
N LYS A 183 -17.80 -2.09 4.45
CA LYS A 183 -18.96 -2.98 4.32
C LYS A 183 -19.10 -4.03 5.44
N ARG A 184 -18.31 -3.92 6.50
CA ARG A 184 -18.30 -4.83 7.65
C ARG A 184 -19.69 -5.08 8.27
N ALA A 185 -20.55 -4.06 8.30
CA ALA A 185 -21.86 -4.12 8.96
C ALA A 185 -23.01 -4.52 8.05
N ALA A 186 -22.87 -4.35 6.72
CA ALA A 186 -23.96 -4.55 5.75
C ALA A 186 -23.95 -5.92 5.04
N GLY A 187 -22.98 -6.78 5.37
CA GLY A 187 -22.84 -8.11 4.80
C GLY A 187 -22.19 -8.10 3.41
N LEU A 188 -21.00 -8.65 3.31
CA LEU A 188 -20.50 -9.15 2.05
C LEU A 188 -21.49 -10.20 1.56
N LYS A 189 -22.14 -9.98 0.41
CA LYS A 189 -23.08 -10.95 -0.18
C LYS A 189 -22.38 -12.31 -0.29
N GLY A 190 -23.08 -13.39 0.04
CA GLY A 190 -22.55 -14.75 -0.09
C GLY A 190 -21.76 -15.27 1.13
N LEU A 191 -21.54 -14.47 2.19
CA LEU A 191 -20.94 -14.99 3.41
C LEU A 191 -21.87 -15.95 4.12
N LYS A 192 -21.38 -17.14 4.44
CA LYS A 192 -22.07 -18.04 5.37
C LYS A 192 -22.21 -17.32 6.72
N GLN A 193 -23.35 -17.51 7.38
CA GLN A 193 -23.71 -16.88 8.67
C GLN A 193 -22.60 -16.94 9.74
N LYS A 194 -21.73 -17.95 9.69
CA LYS A 194 -20.53 -18.11 10.51
C LYS A 194 -19.54 -16.93 10.42
N TYR A 195 -19.44 -16.24 9.28
CA TYR A 195 -18.48 -15.17 9.04
C TYR A 195 -19.05 -13.78 9.36
N LEU A 196 -20.37 -13.64 9.29
CA LEU A 196 -21.08 -12.43 9.75
C LEU A 196 -20.89 -12.21 11.26
N LEU A 197 -20.67 -13.29 12.03
CA LEU A 197 -20.47 -13.25 13.47
C LEU A 197 -19.02 -12.95 13.91
N SER A 198 -18.01 -13.25 13.06
CA SER A 198 -16.61 -13.06 13.46
C SER A 198 -16.09 -11.64 13.25
N GLY A 199 -16.68 -10.87 12.32
CA GLY A 199 -16.34 -9.47 12.06
C GLY A 199 -14.86 -9.18 11.68
N ASP A 200 -14.02 -10.22 11.55
CA ASP A 200 -12.58 -10.10 11.31
C ASP A 200 -12.24 -10.33 9.83
N PRO A 201 -11.97 -9.26 9.06
CA PRO A 201 -11.63 -9.34 7.64
C PRO A 201 -10.39 -10.18 7.35
N LYS A 202 -9.39 -10.11 8.24
CA LYS A 202 -8.15 -10.90 8.15
C LYS A 202 -8.45 -12.39 8.20
N LYS A 203 -9.30 -12.80 9.14
CA LYS A 203 -9.70 -14.21 9.29
C LYS A 203 -10.42 -14.71 8.06
N LEU A 204 -11.31 -13.90 7.45
CA LEU A 204 -12.02 -14.26 6.23
C LEU A 204 -11.06 -14.59 5.08
N ILE A 205 -10.04 -13.76 4.88
CA ILE A 205 -9.04 -13.98 3.81
C ILE A 205 -8.23 -15.25 4.09
N LEU A 206 -7.84 -15.49 5.35
CA LEU A 206 -7.09 -16.69 5.72
C LEU A 206 -7.93 -17.96 5.59
N ASP A 207 -9.22 -17.92 5.92
CA ASP A 207 -10.15 -19.04 5.74
C ASP A 207 -10.34 -19.35 4.24
N ALA A 208 -10.46 -18.31 3.40
CA ALA A 208 -10.51 -18.47 1.93
C ALA A 208 -9.22 -19.11 1.38
N LEU A 209 -8.05 -18.69 1.87
CA LEU A 209 -6.77 -19.29 1.50
C LEU A 209 -6.71 -20.77 1.87
N GLN A 210 -7.11 -21.15 3.09
CA GLN A 210 -7.14 -22.54 3.52
C GLN A 210 -8.10 -23.38 2.70
N GLU A 211 -9.25 -22.84 2.31
CA GLU A 211 -10.22 -23.54 1.47
C GLU A 211 -9.66 -23.78 0.06
N VAL A 212 -9.03 -22.77 -0.57
CA VAL A 212 -8.39 -22.92 -1.87
C VAL A 212 -7.27 -23.96 -1.81
N GLN A 213 -6.42 -23.92 -0.78
CA GLN A 213 -5.35 -24.91 -0.62
C GLN A 213 -5.90 -26.34 -0.46
N ARG A 214 -6.96 -26.53 0.34
CA ARG A 214 -7.60 -27.86 0.49
C ARG A 214 -8.16 -28.37 -0.83
N ASN A 215 -8.87 -27.53 -1.57
CA ASN A 215 -9.48 -27.90 -2.85
C ASN A 215 -8.42 -28.29 -3.90
N ARG A 216 -7.27 -27.61 -3.91
CA ARG A 216 -6.15 -27.88 -4.81
C ARG A 216 -5.13 -28.88 -4.25
N LYS A 217 -5.34 -29.41 -3.04
CA LYS A 217 -4.41 -30.32 -2.34
C LYS A 217 -3.00 -29.75 -2.19
N LEU A 218 -2.92 -28.43 -1.86
CA LEU A 218 -1.68 -27.72 -1.67
C LEU A 218 -1.38 -27.53 -0.18
N PHE A 219 -0.08 -27.45 0.18
CA PHE A 219 0.38 -27.30 1.57
C PHE A 219 1.40 -26.16 1.70
N TYR A 220 1.19 -25.06 0.99
CA TYR A 220 2.07 -23.90 1.07
C TYR A 220 1.94 -23.18 2.41
N ARG A 221 3.07 -22.69 2.94
CA ARG A 221 3.10 -21.79 4.09
C ARG A 221 3.24 -20.37 3.59
N TYR A 222 2.59 -19.43 4.28
CA TYR A 222 2.64 -18.01 3.96
C TYR A 222 2.94 -17.21 5.22
N SER A 223 3.87 -16.26 5.13
CA SER A 223 3.89 -15.09 5.99
C SER A 223 2.94 -14.05 5.39
N TYR A 224 2.41 -13.15 6.22
CA TYR A 224 1.49 -12.13 5.70
C TYR A 224 1.64 -10.80 6.42
N TYR A 225 1.26 -9.74 5.70
CA TYR A 225 1.01 -8.41 6.22
C TYR A 225 -0.44 -8.05 5.91
N PHE A 226 -1.17 -7.56 6.93
CA PHE A 226 -2.55 -7.11 6.79
C PHE A 226 -2.68 -5.65 7.22
N ASN A 227 -3.13 -4.78 6.31
CA ASN A 227 -3.51 -3.41 6.61
C ASN A 227 -5.00 -3.38 6.92
N GLU A 228 -5.34 -3.31 8.20
CA GLU A 228 -6.71 -3.34 8.67
C GLU A 228 -7.55 -2.14 8.20
N ARG A 229 -6.92 -0.97 8.04
CA ARG A 229 -7.59 0.27 7.64
C ARG A 229 -8.02 0.26 6.19
N LEU A 230 -7.16 -0.21 5.31
CA LEU A 230 -7.41 -0.29 3.87
C LEU A 230 -7.98 -1.64 3.43
N GLY A 231 -8.05 -2.64 4.33
CA GLY A 231 -8.52 -3.97 4.00
C GLY A 231 -7.62 -4.73 3.03
N THR A 232 -6.33 -4.42 3.00
CA THR A 232 -5.38 -5.06 2.10
C THR A 232 -4.60 -6.15 2.80
N MET A 233 -4.41 -7.31 2.14
CA MET A 233 -3.54 -8.38 2.60
C MET A 233 -2.51 -8.72 1.54
N ASN A 234 -1.27 -8.81 1.98
CA ASN A 234 -0.14 -9.28 1.20
C ASN A 234 0.38 -10.56 1.83
N LEU A 235 0.31 -11.68 1.11
CA LEU A 235 0.82 -12.98 1.56
C LEU A 235 2.09 -13.31 0.75
N TYR A 236 3.09 -13.85 1.43
CA TYR A 236 4.39 -14.19 0.88
C TYR A 236 4.65 -15.67 1.13
N LYS A 237 4.83 -16.45 0.06
CA LYS A 237 5.12 -17.87 0.12
C LYS A 237 6.48 -18.09 0.80
N MET A 238 6.52 -18.98 1.77
CA MET A 238 7.72 -19.32 2.55
C MET A 238 8.43 -20.55 1.97
#